data_45d657105e6f10b72d05776d44d499ab
#
_entry.id   45d657105e6f10b72d05776d44d499ab
#
_cell.length_a   1.000
_cell.length_b   1.000
_cell.length_c   1.000
_cell.angle_alpha   90.00
_cell.angle_beta   90.00
_cell.angle_gamma   90.00
#
_symmetry.space_group_name_H-M   'P 1'
#
loop_
_entity.id
_entity.type
_entity.pdbx_description
1 polymer ?
#
loop_
_entity_poly.entity_id
_entity_poly.type
_entity_poly.pdbx_seq_one_letter_code
_entity_poly.pdbx_strand_id
1 'polypeptide(L)'
;MTRKNSTGTRKKILLLLFIVLICMMLVFLTDQAIDLGRIQAMVADVKQWRQQNLMVFAALFFTLYVLVTATSLPVAVWMTLAAGALFGFWWGLLLVSFASSIGATLAFLLSRYLLQDWVQAKLGNYSQTINTGLKKDGVFYLFSLRLIPALPFFAVNLLMGLTAMKSWRFYWVSQLGMLLGTAVYVNAGTQLFQLTSVSDISSPFLLMSFAALGLLPWMARFALDFYQRRKVYAKWVKPKLFDRNVIIIGAGAAGLVSAYIAAVVRAKVTLIETREMGGDCLNYGCVPSKALIKSAKVAHQIKQADRFGLEASNPSFSFNRVMQRIHQVIAAIAPHDSIERYQSLGVEVLQGHAKLTSPWKLDITHADGSITQLTSRSIIIATGAAPFVPALPGLDTTGYLTSDTLWEKLRYEDKPPQRLVILGGGPIGCELAQSFARLGSQVTQVEMLNRLMIREDVEVSQFVKEALQHDGVKVLTDHTALSCGVTKLEGNEDKWLEV
;
A
#
# COMPACT_ATOMS: atom_id res chain seq x y z
N MET A 1 18.94 18.52 0.46
CA MET A 1 19.49 18.24 -0.90
C MET A 1 20.36 16.99 -0.80
N THR A 2 19.83 15.84 -1.08
CA THR A 2 20.51 14.54 -0.97
C THR A 2 20.73 13.94 -2.36
N ARG A 3 21.97 14.04 -2.83
CA ARG A 3 22.55 13.26 -3.93
C ARG A 3 22.75 11.80 -3.45
N LYS A 4 21.73 10.97 -3.50
CA LYS A 4 21.93 9.52 -3.23
C LYS A 4 20.91 8.65 -3.96
N ASN A 5 20.96 8.63 -5.30
CA ASN A 5 20.38 7.55 -6.12
C ASN A 5 20.85 7.58 -7.60
N SER A 6 21.87 8.36 -7.94
CA SER A 6 22.38 8.41 -9.33
C SER A 6 23.36 7.28 -9.69
N THR A 7 23.95 6.62 -8.71
CA THR A 7 24.97 5.58 -8.95
C THR A 7 24.38 4.24 -9.40
N GLY A 8 23.17 3.86 -8.93
CA GLY A 8 22.50 2.63 -9.33
C GLY A 8 21.96 2.70 -10.77
N THR A 9 21.37 3.82 -11.13
CA THR A 9 20.83 4.04 -12.49
C THR A 9 21.95 4.19 -13.52
N ARG A 10 23.03 4.90 -13.19
CA ARG A 10 24.22 5.00 -14.05
C ARG A 10 24.90 3.66 -14.30
N LYS A 11 25.02 2.78 -13.27
CA LYS A 11 25.57 1.43 -13.45
C LYS A 11 24.68 0.54 -14.34
N LYS A 12 23.36 0.67 -14.25
CA LYS A 12 22.41 -0.06 -15.12
C LYS A 12 22.46 0.43 -16.57
N ILE A 13 22.55 1.75 -16.78
CA ILE A 13 22.72 2.35 -18.10
C ILE A 13 24.08 1.97 -18.69
N LEU A 14 25.16 1.99 -17.90
CA LEU A 14 26.48 1.56 -18.32
C LEU A 14 26.52 0.06 -18.67
N LEU A 15 25.82 -0.79 -17.91
CA LEU A 15 25.70 -2.23 -18.21
C LEU A 15 24.90 -2.45 -19.49
N LEU A 16 23.82 -1.71 -19.71
CA LEU A 16 23.01 -1.78 -20.92
C LEU A 16 23.81 -1.28 -22.13
N LEU A 17 24.53 -0.15 -21.99
CA LEU A 17 25.42 0.37 -23.01
C LEU A 17 26.58 -0.61 -23.30
N PHE A 18 27.12 -1.28 -22.28
CA PHE A 18 28.16 -2.28 -22.44
C PHE A 18 27.65 -3.52 -23.16
N ILE A 19 26.43 -4.00 -22.87
CA ILE A 19 25.79 -5.11 -23.59
C ILE A 19 25.50 -4.70 -25.04
N VAL A 20 24.96 -3.50 -25.29
CA VAL A 20 24.74 -2.98 -26.63
C VAL A 20 26.06 -2.80 -27.38
N LEU A 21 27.11 -2.35 -26.70
CA LEU A 21 28.45 -2.18 -27.28
C LEU A 21 29.08 -3.55 -27.62
N ILE A 22 28.91 -4.58 -26.75
CA ILE A 22 29.34 -5.95 -27.04
C ILE A 22 28.54 -6.52 -28.20
N CYS A 23 27.22 -6.32 -28.26
CA CYS A 23 26.42 -6.76 -29.41
C CYS A 23 26.83 -6.04 -30.71
N MET A 24 27.07 -4.71 -30.68
CA MET A 24 27.58 -3.96 -31.80
C MET A 24 29.02 -4.38 -32.18
N MET A 25 29.89 -4.60 -31.21
CA MET A 25 31.25 -5.07 -31.41
C MET A 25 31.29 -6.51 -31.98
N LEU A 26 30.41 -7.39 -31.53
CA LEU A 26 30.22 -8.72 -32.13
C LEU A 26 29.70 -8.60 -33.59
N VAL A 27 28.78 -7.69 -33.86
CA VAL A 27 28.30 -7.38 -35.23
C VAL A 27 29.43 -6.74 -36.07
N PHE A 28 30.30 -5.92 -35.48
CA PHE A 28 31.40 -5.23 -36.19
C PHE A 28 32.66 -6.12 -36.38
N LEU A 29 32.91 -7.03 -35.43
CA LEU A 29 34.01 -8.02 -35.53
C LEU A 29 33.69 -9.14 -36.53
N THR A 30 32.43 -9.36 -36.84
CA THR A 30 32.01 -10.13 -38.01
C THR A 30 31.97 -9.18 -39.21
N ASP A 31 33.12 -8.75 -39.69
CA ASP A 31 33.29 -7.89 -40.88
C ASP A 31 32.88 -8.58 -42.22
N GLN A 32 31.87 -9.41 -42.09
CA GLN A 32 31.14 -10.01 -43.18
C GLN A 32 29.71 -9.52 -43.05
N ALA A 33 29.32 -8.64 -43.97
CA ALA A 33 27.92 -8.37 -44.21
C ALA A 33 27.13 -9.66 -43.93
N ILE A 34 26.13 -9.58 -43.03
CA ILE A 34 25.24 -10.69 -42.73
C ILE A 34 24.64 -11.08 -44.07
N ASP A 35 25.27 -12.03 -44.73
CA ASP A 35 24.79 -12.53 -46.00
C ASP A 35 23.56 -13.36 -45.70
N LEU A 36 22.41 -12.79 -46.06
CA LEU A 36 21.13 -13.49 -45.97
C LEU A 36 21.20 -14.89 -46.55
N GLY A 37 22.04 -15.10 -47.60
CA GLY A 37 22.30 -16.41 -48.19
C GLY A 37 22.95 -17.38 -47.23
N ARG A 38 23.96 -16.94 -46.42
CA ARG A 38 24.59 -17.77 -45.39
C ARG A 38 23.65 -18.13 -44.24
N ILE A 39 22.85 -17.18 -43.78
CA ILE A 39 21.86 -17.47 -42.77
C ILE A 39 20.83 -18.48 -43.28
N GLN A 40 20.37 -18.30 -44.52
CA GLN A 40 19.45 -19.24 -45.18
C GLN A 40 20.10 -20.63 -45.35
N ALA A 41 21.39 -20.72 -45.73
CA ALA A 41 22.11 -21.99 -45.81
C ALA A 41 22.25 -22.65 -44.46
N MET A 42 22.68 -21.93 -43.39
CA MET A 42 22.70 -22.48 -42.00
C MET A 42 21.34 -22.97 -41.55
N VAL A 43 20.30 -22.25 -41.84
CA VAL A 43 18.93 -22.65 -41.50
C VAL A 43 18.50 -23.91 -42.28
N ALA A 44 18.92 -23.99 -43.55
CA ALA A 44 18.66 -25.18 -44.39
C ALA A 44 19.42 -26.41 -43.84
N ASP A 45 20.68 -26.25 -43.46
CA ASP A 45 21.50 -27.34 -42.88
C ASP A 45 20.91 -27.81 -41.55
N VAL A 46 20.51 -26.91 -40.68
CA VAL A 46 19.82 -27.21 -39.40
C VAL A 46 18.50 -27.95 -39.67
N LYS A 47 17.73 -27.52 -40.67
CA LYS A 47 16.48 -28.18 -41.07
C LYS A 47 16.75 -29.61 -41.58
N GLN A 48 17.77 -29.79 -42.42
CA GLN A 48 18.14 -31.08 -42.96
C GLN A 48 18.61 -32.01 -41.85
N TRP A 49 19.48 -31.57 -40.95
CA TRP A 49 19.93 -32.33 -39.79
C TRP A 49 18.79 -32.72 -38.86
N ARG A 50 17.86 -31.80 -38.62
CA ARG A 50 16.64 -32.02 -37.84
C ARG A 50 15.77 -33.14 -38.48
N GLN A 51 15.58 -33.11 -39.80
CA GLN A 51 14.77 -34.14 -40.51
C GLN A 51 15.36 -35.53 -40.39
N GLN A 52 16.69 -35.63 -40.42
CA GLN A 52 17.41 -36.91 -40.29
C GLN A 52 17.48 -37.39 -38.85
N ASN A 53 17.52 -36.50 -37.86
CA ASN A 53 17.78 -36.82 -36.46
C ASN A 53 16.80 -36.13 -35.51
N LEU A 54 15.49 -36.18 -35.79
CA LEU A 54 14.47 -35.39 -35.07
C LEU A 54 14.51 -35.61 -33.55
N MET A 55 14.67 -36.86 -33.10
CA MET A 55 14.67 -37.17 -31.65
C MET A 55 15.92 -36.61 -30.95
N VAL A 56 17.09 -36.73 -31.59
CA VAL A 56 18.36 -36.18 -31.02
C VAL A 56 18.30 -34.68 -30.96
N PHE A 57 17.80 -34.03 -32.02
CA PHE A 57 17.65 -32.60 -32.09
C PHE A 57 16.66 -32.10 -31.04
N ALA A 58 15.52 -32.74 -30.86
CA ALA A 58 14.55 -32.41 -29.84
C ALA A 58 15.11 -32.59 -28.42
N ALA A 59 15.86 -33.67 -28.18
CA ALA A 59 16.49 -33.90 -26.87
C ALA A 59 17.56 -32.86 -26.53
N LEU A 60 18.39 -32.48 -27.50
CA LEU A 60 19.38 -31.41 -27.32
C LEU A 60 18.74 -30.07 -27.06
N PHE A 61 17.72 -29.70 -27.84
CA PHE A 61 16.96 -28.46 -27.64
C PHE A 61 16.29 -28.43 -26.26
N PHE A 62 15.64 -29.54 -25.88
CA PHE A 62 15.00 -29.67 -24.58
C PHE A 62 16.00 -29.48 -23.43
N THR A 63 17.16 -30.20 -23.50
CA THR A 63 18.19 -30.07 -22.47
C THR A 63 18.75 -28.67 -22.38
N LEU A 64 19.07 -28.06 -23.52
CA LEU A 64 19.54 -26.67 -23.56
C LEU A 64 18.51 -25.71 -22.98
N TYR A 65 17.23 -25.89 -23.32
CA TYR A 65 16.15 -25.08 -22.78
C TYR A 65 16.03 -25.21 -21.26
N VAL A 66 16.09 -26.42 -20.73
CA VAL A 66 16.10 -26.70 -19.28
C VAL A 66 17.29 -26.02 -18.60
N LEU A 67 18.49 -26.10 -19.16
CA LEU A 67 19.69 -25.44 -18.61
C LEU A 67 19.54 -23.91 -18.58
N VAL A 68 19.09 -23.31 -19.66
CA VAL A 68 18.86 -21.84 -19.77
C VAL A 68 17.82 -21.38 -18.74
N THR A 69 16.74 -22.11 -18.58
CA THR A 69 15.69 -21.74 -17.61
C THR A 69 16.10 -22.01 -16.16
N ALA A 70 16.87 -23.07 -15.90
CA ALA A 70 17.41 -23.40 -14.58
C ALA A 70 18.43 -22.34 -14.12
N THR A 71 19.25 -21.79 -15.01
CA THR A 71 20.18 -20.70 -14.72
C THR A 71 19.52 -19.33 -14.71
N SER A 72 18.20 -19.26 -14.96
CA SER A 72 17.41 -18.04 -14.92
C SER A 72 17.84 -16.96 -15.92
N LEU A 73 18.40 -17.37 -17.06
CA LEU A 73 18.79 -16.44 -18.13
C LEU A 73 17.58 -15.89 -18.87
N PRO A 74 17.56 -14.60 -19.24
CA PRO A 74 16.42 -13.95 -19.89
C PRO A 74 16.30 -14.27 -21.39
N VAL A 75 16.75 -15.47 -21.81
CA VAL A 75 16.78 -15.93 -23.22
C VAL A 75 15.63 -16.89 -23.52
N ALA A 76 14.92 -17.35 -22.50
CA ALA A 76 13.86 -18.35 -22.65
C ALA A 76 12.73 -17.95 -23.63
N VAL A 77 12.41 -16.66 -23.74
CA VAL A 77 11.39 -16.14 -24.67
C VAL A 77 11.81 -16.40 -26.12
N TRP A 78 13.06 -16.09 -26.46
CA TRP A 78 13.61 -16.31 -27.80
C TRP A 78 13.67 -17.80 -28.15
N MET A 79 14.04 -18.63 -27.18
CA MET A 79 14.01 -20.09 -27.37
C MET A 79 12.59 -20.62 -27.57
N THR A 80 11.59 -20.03 -26.91
CA THR A 80 10.18 -20.40 -27.10
C THR A 80 9.70 -20.09 -28.54
N LEU A 81 10.05 -18.91 -29.05
CA LEU A 81 9.78 -18.53 -30.43
C LEU A 81 10.50 -19.47 -31.41
N ALA A 82 11.81 -19.76 -31.16
CA ALA A 82 12.57 -20.69 -31.96
C ALA A 82 12.00 -22.12 -31.94
N ALA A 83 11.45 -22.57 -30.82
CA ALA A 83 10.79 -23.87 -30.77
C ALA A 83 9.57 -23.93 -31.68
N GLY A 84 8.74 -22.86 -31.72
CA GLY A 84 7.64 -22.75 -32.67
C GLY A 84 8.10 -22.80 -34.12
N ALA A 85 9.16 -22.07 -34.43
CA ALA A 85 9.78 -22.05 -35.75
C ALA A 85 10.35 -23.41 -36.18
N LEU A 86 11.02 -24.12 -35.27
CA LEU A 86 11.73 -25.34 -35.56
C LEU A 86 10.85 -26.60 -35.51
N PHE A 87 9.93 -26.70 -34.57
CA PHE A 87 9.13 -27.88 -34.29
C PHE A 87 7.65 -27.75 -34.66
N GLY A 88 7.21 -26.54 -35.03
CA GLY A 88 5.80 -26.24 -35.23
C GLY A 88 5.05 -26.10 -33.89
N PHE A 89 3.74 -25.87 -33.99
CA PHE A 89 2.93 -25.54 -32.81
C PHE A 89 2.87 -26.68 -31.78
N TRP A 90 2.44 -27.87 -32.17
CA TRP A 90 2.15 -28.96 -31.21
C TRP A 90 3.40 -29.53 -30.54
N TRP A 91 4.41 -29.85 -31.32
CA TRP A 91 5.69 -30.36 -30.80
C TRP A 91 6.46 -29.28 -30.05
N GLY A 92 6.47 -28.04 -30.57
CA GLY A 92 7.08 -26.90 -29.89
C GLY A 92 6.42 -26.62 -28.54
N LEU A 93 5.10 -26.64 -28.48
CA LEU A 93 4.34 -26.45 -27.24
C LEU A 93 4.64 -27.53 -26.22
N LEU A 94 4.65 -28.78 -26.64
CA LEU A 94 4.96 -29.92 -25.77
C LEU A 94 6.37 -29.81 -25.19
N LEU A 95 7.36 -29.65 -26.06
CA LEU A 95 8.77 -29.54 -25.64
C LEU A 95 9.01 -28.38 -24.69
N VAL A 96 8.58 -27.17 -25.07
CA VAL A 96 8.80 -25.96 -24.27
C VAL A 96 8.03 -25.99 -22.96
N SER A 97 6.80 -26.46 -22.96
CA SER A 97 5.96 -26.53 -21.76
C SER A 97 6.61 -27.37 -20.67
N PHE A 98 7.12 -28.56 -21.01
CA PHE A 98 7.82 -29.41 -20.05
C PHE A 98 9.22 -28.89 -19.71
N ALA A 99 9.98 -28.43 -20.70
CA ALA A 99 11.34 -27.94 -20.47
C ALA A 99 11.34 -26.67 -19.57
N SER A 100 10.42 -25.74 -19.82
CA SER A 100 10.29 -24.53 -19.00
C SER A 100 9.89 -24.83 -17.55
N SER A 101 8.99 -25.79 -17.34
CA SER A 101 8.52 -26.15 -15.99
C SER A 101 9.57 -26.95 -15.21
N ILE A 102 10.32 -27.83 -15.86
CA ILE A 102 11.46 -28.52 -15.26
C ILE A 102 12.57 -27.53 -14.90
N GLY A 103 12.95 -26.65 -15.84
CA GLY A 103 13.99 -25.65 -15.59
C GLY A 103 13.58 -24.66 -14.51
N ALA A 104 12.32 -24.19 -14.51
CA ALA A 104 11.80 -23.37 -13.43
C ALA A 104 11.87 -24.07 -12.06
N THR A 105 11.60 -25.38 -12.04
CA THR A 105 11.67 -26.17 -10.80
C THR A 105 13.11 -26.38 -10.35
N LEU A 106 14.05 -26.57 -11.26
CA LEU A 106 15.48 -26.58 -10.94
C LEU A 106 15.94 -25.23 -10.37
N ALA A 107 15.56 -24.10 -10.98
CA ALA A 107 15.87 -22.77 -10.46
C ALA A 107 15.27 -22.54 -9.06
N PHE A 108 14.05 -23.02 -8.81
CA PHE A 108 13.40 -23.01 -7.51
C PHE A 108 14.18 -23.84 -6.47
N LEU A 109 14.64 -25.03 -6.85
CA LEU A 109 15.45 -25.89 -5.97
C LEU A 109 16.84 -25.30 -5.71
N LEU A 110 17.49 -24.74 -6.73
CA LEU A 110 18.77 -24.04 -6.59
C LEU A 110 18.64 -22.85 -5.63
N SER A 111 17.56 -22.05 -5.75
CA SER A 111 17.27 -20.97 -4.81
C SER A 111 17.08 -21.48 -3.38
N ARG A 112 16.36 -22.58 -3.21
CA ARG A 112 16.04 -23.15 -1.90
C ARG A 112 17.25 -23.73 -1.18
N TYR A 113 18.14 -24.44 -1.89
CA TYR A 113 19.20 -25.22 -1.26
C TYR A 113 20.59 -24.61 -1.41
N LEU A 114 20.83 -23.80 -2.45
CA LEU A 114 22.17 -23.28 -2.73
C LEU A 114 22.29 -21.76 -2.67
N LEU A 115 21.21 -21.02 -3.00
CA LEU A 115 21.25 -19.58 -3.16
C LEU A 115 20.37 -18.83 -2.14
N GLN A 116 19.93 -19.50 -1.08
CA GLN A 116 18.97 -18.96 -0.11
C GLN A 116 19.41 -17.59 0.44
N ASP A 117 20.63 -17.49 0.94
CA ASP A 117 21.17 -16.27 1.56
C ASP A 117 21.29 -15.14 0.55
N TRP A 118 21.76 -15.44 -0.65
CA TRP A 118 21.90 -14.47 -1.73
C TRP A 118 20.55 -13.94 -2.21
N VAL A 119 19.56 -14.83 -2.41
CA VAL A 119 18.20 -14.45 -2.83
C VAL A 119 17.52 -13.64 -1.73
N GLN A 120 17.70 -14.02 -0.46
CA GLN A 120 17.19 -13.29 0.69
C GLN A 120 17.77 -11.88 0.74
N ALA A 121 19.08 -11.71 0.53
CA ALA A 121 19.74 -10.40 0.53
C ALA A 121 19.30 -9.49 -0.62
N LYS A 122 19.03 -10.05 -1.82
CA LYS A 122 18.68 -9.25 -3.02
C LYS A 122 17.19 -9.04 -3.20
N LEU A 123 16.36 -10.00 -2.84
CA LEU A 123 14.92 -10.05 -3.12
C LEU A 123 14.06 -10.19 -1.86
N GLY A 124 14.66 -10.16 -0.66
CA GLY A 124 13.98 -10.39 0.62
C GLY A 124 12.79 -9.47 0.88
N ASN A 125 12.85 -8.22 0.41
CA ASN A 125 11.74 -7.27 0.53
C ASN A 125 10.45 -7.76 -0.15
N TYR A 126 10.55 -8.57 -1.21
CA TYR A 126 9.39 -9.19 -1.88
C TYR A 126 8.93 -10.48 -1.22
N SER A 127 9.77 -11.10 -0.39
CA SER A 127 9.48 -12.38 0.27
C SER A 127 8.27 -12.27 1.20
N GLN A 128 8.11 -11.18 1.95
CA GLN A 128 6.96 -10.97 2.82
C GLN A 128 5.65 -10.90 2.04
N THR A 129 5.63 -10.17 0.92
CA THR A 129 4.45 -10.04 0.04
C THR A 129 4.05 -11.38 -0.53
N ILE A 130 5.03 -12.18 -1.00
CA ILE A 130 4.79 -13.51 -1.56
C ILE A 130 4.32 -14.49 -0.49
N ASN A 131 4.93 -14.49 0.68
CA ASN A 131 4.51 -15.35 1.79
C ASN A 131 3.10 -15.02 2.27
N THR A 132 2.74 -13.73 2.31
CA THR A 132 1.38 -13.29 2.66
C THR A 132 0.37 -13.73 1.59
N GLY A 133 0.68 -13.55 0.31
CA GLY A 133 -0.15 -14.02 -0.79
C GLY A 133 -0.32 -15.54 -0.77
N LEU A 134 0.77 -16.27 -0.53
CA LEU A 134 0.75 -17.74 -0.46
C LEU A 134 -0.05 -18.26 0.75
N LYS A 135 0.02 -17.59 1.92
CA LYS A 135 -0.80 -17.92 3.10
C LYS A 135 -2.27 -17.67 2.84
N LYS A 136 -2.62 -16.61 2.11
CA LYS A 136 -4.01 -16.20 1.82
C LYS A 136 -4.64 -17.08 0.74
N ASP A 137 -3.98 -17.22 -0.42
CA ASP A 137 -4.55 -17.82 -1.63
C ASP A 137 -3.91 -19.17 -2.00
N GLY A 138 -2.91 -19.61 -1.25
CA GLY A 138 -2.26 -20.92 -1.45
C GLY A 138 -1.65 -21.08 -2.83
N VAL A 139 -1.88 -22.25 -3.46
CA VAL A 139 -1.37 -22.57 -4.82
C VAL A 139 -1.94 -21.66 -5.91
N PHE A 140 -3.12 -21.09 -5.70
CA PHE A 140 -3.75 -20.17 -6.65
C PHE A 140 -2.97 -18.88 -6.81
N TYR A 141 -2.25 -18.43 -5.77
CA TYR A 141 -1.37 -17.27 -5.85
C TYR A 141 -0.24 -17.48 -6.85
N LEU A 142 0.44 -18.64 -6.82
CA LEU A 142 1.47 -18.98 -7.82
C LEU A 142 0.89 -19.08 -9.22
N PHE A 143 -0.30 -19.70 -9.36
CA PHE A 143 -1.00 -19.79 -10.65
C PHE A 143 -1.25 -18.41 -11.24
N SER A 144 -1.74 -17.48 -10.41
CA SER A 144 -1.99 -16.08 -10.81
C SER A 144 -0.70 -15.36 -11.24
N LEU A 145 0.41 -15.57 -10.52
CA LEU A 145 1.72 -15.00 -10.88
C LEU A 145 2.28 -15.57 -12.19
N ARG A 146 1.92 -16.81 -12.55
CA ARG A 146 2.32 -17.42 -13.84
C ARG A 146 1.45 -16.94 -15.00
N LEU A 147 0.18 -16.69 -14.73
CA LEU A 147 -0.77 -16.27 -15.74
C LEU A 147 -0.62 -14.77 -16.06
N ILE A 148 -0.31 -13.96 -15.05
CA ILE A 148 -0.05 -12.52 -15.20
C ILE A 148 1.45 -12.28 -15.04
N PRO A 149 2.16 -11.77 -16.04
CA PRO A 149 3.60 -11.49 -15.95
C PRO A 149 3.86 -10.22 -15.11
N ALA A 150 3.35 -10.20 -13.87
CA ALA A 150 3.58 -9.11 -12.92
C ALA A 150 5.03 -9.07 -12.41
N LEU A 151 5.68 -10.23 -12.38
CA LEU A 151 7.08 -10.38 -12.00
C LEU A 151 7.84 -11.11 -13.11
N PRO A 152 9.12 -10.80 -13.32
CA PRO A 152 9.97 -11.55 -14.24
C PRO A 152 9.99 -13.04 -13.90
N PHE A 153 10.01 -13.90 -14.91
CA PHE A 153 10.00 -15.37 -14.78
C PHE A 153 11.00 -15.89 -13.75
N PHE A 154 12.24 -15.39 -13.82
CA PHE A 154 13.31 -15.79 -12.91
C PHE A 154 13.02 -15.36 -11.46
N ALA A 155 12.45 -14.17 -11.26
CA ALA A 155 12.14 -13.68 -9.93
C ALA A 155 11.09 -14.56 -9.23
N VAL A 156 10.05 -14.99 -9.95
CA VAL A 156 9.06 -15.93 -9.42
C VAL A 156 9.71 -17.25 -9.00
N ASN A 157 10.61 -17.82 -9.82
CA ASN A 157 11.29 -19.07 -9.51
C ASN A 157 12.13 -18.97 -8.25
N LEU A 158 12.95 -17.91 -8.15
CA LEU A 158 13.85 -17.69 -7.02
C LEU A 158 13.12 -17.38 -5.72
N LEU A 159 12.14 -16.48 -5.77
CA LEU A 159 11.37 -16.08 -4.60
C LEU A 159 10.49 -17.20 -4.05
N MET A 160 9.89 -18.02 -4.93
CA MET A 160 9.12 -19.18 -4.48
C MET A 160 10.02 -20.25 -3.84
N GLY A 161 11.31 -20.31 -4.16
CA GLY A 161 12.30 -21.14 -3.49
C GLY A 161 12.43 -20.84 -2.00
N LEU A 162 12.24 -19.57 -1.59
CA LEU A 162 12.28 -19.12 -0.19
C LEU A 162 10.98 -19.43 0.59
N THR A 163 9.96 -19.97 -0.07
CA THR A 163 8.65 -20.26 0.56
C THR A 163 8.57 -21.72 1.02
N ALA A 164 7.58 -22.04 1.87
CA ALA A 164 7.31 -23.41 2.31
C ALA A 164 6.57 -24.27 1.26
N MET A 165 6.43 -23.80 0.00
CA MET A 165 5.73 -24.54 -1.05
C MET A 165 6.47 -25.84 -1.42
N LYS A 166 5.75 -26.96 -1.51
CA LYS A 166 6.32 -28.25 -1.95
C LYS A 166 6.68 -28.19 -3.44
N SER A 167 7.85 -28.73 -3.82
CA SER A 167 8.38 -28.70 -5.20
C SER A 167 7.42 -29.30 -6.24
N TRP A 168 6.72 -30.39 -5.88
CA TRP A 168 5.70 -31.00 -6.72
C TRP A 168 4.53 -30.03 -7.04
N ARG A 169 4.05 -29.29 -6.02
CA ARG A 169 2.99 -28.28 -6.24
C ARG A 169 3.50 -27.15 -7.10
N PHE A 170 4.73 -26.70 -6.88
CA PHE A 170 5.35 -25.66 -7.71
C PHE A 170 5.44 -26.09 -9.17
N TYR A 171 5.89 -27.33 -9.45
CA TYR A 171 5.97 -27.86 -10.81
C TYR A 171 4.63 -27.85 -11.53
N TRP A 172 3.61 -28.51 -10.98
CA TRP A 172 2.32 -28.66 -11.66
C TRP A 172 1.57 -27.33 -11.81
N VAL A 173 1.63 -26.46 -10.80
CA VAL A 173 1.02 -25.14 -10.90
C VAL A 173 1.73 -24.27 -11.92
N SER A 174 3.06 -24.36 -12.01
CA SER A 174 3.81 -23.66 -13.05
C SER A 174 3.52 -24.22 -14.43
N GLN A 175 3.44 -25.55 -14.58
CA GLN A 175 3.09 -26.23 -15.83
C GLN A 175 1.76 -25.71 -16.39
N LEU A 176 0.72 -25.71 -15.57
CA LEU A 176 -0.62 -25.27 -15.98
C LEU A 176 -0.70 -23.74 -16.19
N GLY A 177 -0.08 -22.99 -15.29
CA GLY A 177 -0.13 -21.52 -15.33
C GLY A 177 0.64 -20.90 -16.49
N MET A 178 1.71 -21.57 -16.96
CA MET A 178 2.51 -21.10 -18.09
C MET A 178 2.00 -21.61 -19.44
N LEU A 179 1.18 -22.66 -19.47
CA LEU A 179 0.79 -23.36 -20.70
C LEU A 179 0.17 -22.42 -21.74
N LEU A 180 -0.74 -21.55 -21.29
CA LEU A 180 -1.44 -20.61 -22.18
C LEU A 180 -0.45 -19.60 -22.79
N GLY A 181 0.41 -19.02 -21.96
CA GLY A 181 1.45 -18.12 -22.42
C GLY A 181 2.42 -18.81 -23.40
N THR A 182 2.88 -20.00 -23.04
CA THR A 182 3.74 -20.81 -23.93
C THR A 182 3.11 -21.08 -25.28
N ALA A 183 1.80 -21.43 -25.31
CA ALA A 183 1.08 -21.67 -26.55
C ALA A 183 1.07 -20.43 -27.46
N VAL A 184 0.84 -19.24 -26.89
CA VAL A 184 0.83 -17.99 -27.65
C VAL A 184 2.24 -17.66 -28.21
N TYR A 185 3.30 -17.82 -27.40
CA TYR A 185 4.67 -17.58 -27.86
C TYR A 185 5.12 -18.60 -28.92
N VAL A 186 4.81 -19.88 -28.73
CA VAL A 186 5.11 -20.93 -29.73
C VAL A 186 4.38 -20.67 -31.04
N ASN A 187 3.10 -20.26 -30.97
CA ASN A 187 2.33 -19.90 -32.17
C ASN A 187 2.94 -18.69 -32.88
N ALA A 188 3.34 -17.65 -32.16
CA ALA A 188 4.02 -16.50 -32.74
C ALA A 188 5.33 -16.94 -33.43
N GLY A 189 6.08 -17.85 -32.84
CA GLY A 189 7.29 -18.43 -33.43
C GLY A 189 7.02 -19.20 -34.75
N THR A 190 5.93 -19.98 -34.81
CA THR A 190 5.54 -20.68 -36.04
C THR A 190 5.22 -19.69 -37.17
N GLN A 191 4.54 -18.60 -36.86
CA GLN A 191 4.18 -17.58 -37.85
C GLN A 191 5.40 -16.78 -38.33
N LEU A 192 6.29 -16.37 -37.40
CA LEU A 192 7.52 -15.64 -37.76
C LEU A 192 8.39 -16.42 -38.74
N PHE A 193 8.42 -17.74 -38.62
CA PHE A 193 9.26 -18.58 -39.48
C PHE A 193 8.65 -18.90 -40.85
N GLN A 194 7.37 -18.64 -41.04
CA GLN A 194 6.68 -18.78 -42.34
C GLN A 194 6.85 -17.54 -43.22
N LEU A 195 7.47 -16.45 -42.70
CA LEU A 195 7.71 -15.23 -43.46
C LEU A 195 8.74 -15.51 -44.57
N THR A 196 8.33 -15.38 -45.81
CA THR A 196 9.16 -15.52 -46.98
C THR A 196 9.48 -14.15 -47.62
N SER A 197 8.68 -13.14 -47.31
CA SER A 197 8.86 -11.78 -47.81
C SER A 197 8.50 -10.72 -46.75
N VAL A 198 8.93 -9.49 -46.94
CA VAL A 198 8.60 -8.36 -46.03
C VAL A 198 7.09 -8.07 -46.00
N SER A 199 6.38 -8.39 -47.09
CA SER A 199 4.93 -8.25 -47.19
C SER A 199 4.18 -9.21 -46.24
N ASP A 200 4.78 -10.37 -45.93
CA ASP A 200 4.16 -11.37 -45.04
C ASP A 200 4.07 -10.90 -43.59
N ILE A 201 4.82 -9.86 -43.20
CA ILE A 201 4.73 -9.22 -41.87
C ILE A 201 3.31 -8.69 -41.62
N SER A 202 2.57 -8.33 -42.66
CA SER A 202 1.19 -7.86 -42.59
C SER A 202 0.16 -9.00 -42.59
N SER A 203 0.59 -10.26 -42.49
CA SER A 203 -0.34 -11.38 -42.51
C SER A 203 -1.30 -11.30 -41.29
N PRO A 204 -2.62 -11.52 -41.50
CA PRO A 204 -3.60 -11.47 -40.40
C PRO A 204 -3.27 -12.42 -39.24
N PHE A 205 -2.74 -13.59 -39.54
CA PHE A 205 -2.37 -14.60 -38.55
C PHE A 205 -1.20 -14.18 -37.66
N LEU A 206 -0.20 -13.52 -38.24
CA LEU A 206 0.95 -12.97 -37.48
C LEU A 206 0.49 -11.81 -36.59
N LEU A 207 -0.29 -10.88 -37.14
CA LEU A 207 -0.86 -9.76 -36.38
C LEU A 207 -1.76 -10.26 -35.25
N MET A 208 -2.59 -11.27 -35.47
CA MET A 208 -3.40 -11.92 -34.43
C MET A 208 -2.53 -12.57 -33.33
N SER A 209 -1.42 -13.21 -33.70
CA SER A 209 -0.50 -13.82 -32.72
C SER A 209 0.17 -12.76 -31.83
N PHE A 210 0.61 -11.64 -32.41
CA PHE A 210 1.15 -10.52 -31.63
C PHE A 210 0.06 -9.81 -30.80
N ALA A 211 -1.14 -9.64 -31.35
CA ALA A 211 -2.27 -9.10 -30.59
C ALA A 211 -2.62 -10.02 -29.41
N ALA A 212 -2.62 -11.34 -29.62
CA ALA A 212 -2.84 -12.31 -28.53
C ALA A 212 -1.76 -12.23 -27.45
N LEU A 213 -0.49 -12.06 -27.83
CA LEU A 213 0.61 -11.83 -26.87
C LEU A 213 0.37 -10.57 -26.03
N GLY A 214 -0.02 -9.46 -26.65
CA GLY A 214 -0.27 -8.20 -25.97
C GLY A 214 -1.52 -8.24 -25.07
N LEU A 215 -2.59 -8.91 -25.53
CA LEU A 215 -3.86 -8.96 -24.82
C LEU A 215 -3.93 -10.03 -23.74
N LEU A 216 -3.10 -11.09 -23.81
CA LEU A 216 -3.12 -12.20 -22.86
C LEU A 216 -3.01 -11.76 -21.38
N PRO A 217 -2.09 -10.89 -20.98
CA PRO A 217 -2.00 -10.44 -19.58
C PRO A 217 -3.26 -9.71 -19.11
N TRP A 218 -3.88 -8.92 -19.99
CA TRP A 218 -5.13 -8.20 -19.71
C TRP A 218 -6.31 -9.14 -19.55
N MET A 219 -6.45 -10.11 -20.45
CA MET A 219 -7.49 -11.12 -20.38
C MET A 219 -7.36 -11.99 -19.12
N ALA A 220 -6.14 -12.40 -18.82
CA ALA A 220 -5.83 -13.17 -17.62
C ALA A 220 -6.17 -12.40 -16.33
N ARG A 221 -5.79 -11.13 -16.25
CA ARG A 221 -6.13 -10.26 -15.14
C ARG A 221 -7.64 -10.09 -14.99
N PHE A 222 -8.34 -9.81 -16.09
CA PHE A 222 -9.78 -9.67 -16.09
C PHE A 222 -10.50 -10.95 -15.62
N ALA A 223 -10.06 -12.13 -16.11
CA ALA A 223 -10.61 -13.42 -15.70
C ALA A 223 -10.38 -13.70 -14.21
N LEU A 224 -9.19 -13.40 -13.68
CA LEU A 224 -8.87 -13.57 -12.28
C LEU A 224 -9.66 -12.61 -11.39
N ASP A 225 -9.75 -11.33 -11.76
CA ASP A 225 -10.55 -10.34 -11.05
C ASP A 225 -12.03 -10.73 -11.03
N PHE A 226 -12.55 -11.22 -12.16
CA PHE A 226 -13.91 -11.72 -12.26
C PHE A 226 -14.17 -12.93 -11.34
N TYR A 227 -13.23 -13.88 -11.33
CA TYR A 227 -13.31 -15.05 -10.45
C TYR A 227 -13.26 -14.68 -8.97
N GLN A 228 -12.32 -13.80 -8.59
CA GLN A 228 -12.18 -13.31 -7.22
C GLN A 228 -13.43 -12.56 -6.77
N ARG A 229 -13.95 -11.66 -7.60
CA ARG A 229 -15.23 -10.96 -7.32
C ARG A 229 -16.38 -11.93 -7.14
N ARG A 230 -16.53 -12.92 -8.01
CA ARG A 230 -17.56 -13.96 -7.83
C ARG A 230 -17.41 -14.70 -6.51
N LYS A 231 -16.19 -15.08 -6.14
CA LYS A 231 -15.92 -15.79 -4.87
C LYS A 231 -16.27 -14.93 -3.65
N VAL A 232 -15.89 -13.65 -3.66
CA VAL A 232 -16.17 -12.71 -2.56
C VAL A 232 -17.66 -12.47 -2.42
N TYR A 233 -18.37 -12.26 -3.54
CA TYR A 233 -19.79 -11.92 -3.52
C TYR A 233 -20.74 -13.12 -3.62
N ALA A 234 -20.24 -14.35 -3.75
CA ALA A 234 -21.05 -15.55 -3.95
C ALA A 234 -22.09 -15.82 -2.84
N LYS A 235 -21.79 -15.36 -1.62
CA LYS A 235 -22.66 -15.52 -0.44
C LYS A 235 -23.82 -14.51 -0.41
N TRP A 236 -23.83 -13.50 -1.28
CA TRP A 236 -24.72 -12.37 -1.20
C TRP A 236 -25.52 -12.20 -2.49
N VAL A 237 -26.82 -11.95 -2.35
CA VAL A 237 -27.67 -11.62 -3.50
C VAL A 237 -27.56 -10.11 -3.75
N LYS A 238 -27.09 -9.76 -4.94
CA LYS A 238 -27.02 -8.36 -5.37
C LYS A 238 -28.40 -7.83 -5.68
N PRO A 239 -28.86 -6.69 -5.09
CA PRO A 239 -30.11 -6.05 -5.45
C PRO A 239 -30.17 -5.68 -6.92
N LYS A 240 -31.34 -5.84 -7.57
CA LYS A 240 -31.57 -5.41 -8.95
C LYS A 240 -31.67 -3.89 -9.06
N LEU A 241 -32.27 -3.25 -8.06
CA LEU A 241 -32.40 -1.80 -7.90
C LEU A 241 -31.79 -1.41 -6.56
N PHE A 242 -31.25 -0.21 -6.48
CA PHE A 242 -30.65 0.36 -5.29
C PHE A 242 -31.41 1.61 -4.87
N ASP A 243 -31.60 1.78 -3.56
CA ASP A 243 -32.23 2.98 -2.99
C ASP A 243 -31.34 4.21 -3.18
N ARG A 244 -30.00 4.01 -3.15
CA ARG A 244 -28.99 5.06 -3.23
C ARG A 244 -27.88 4.71 -4.23
N ASN A 245 -27.27 5.75 -4.80
CA ASN A 245 -26.03 5.59 -5.57
C ASN A 245 -24.84 5.37 -4.63
N VAL A 246 -24.79 6.17 -3.57
CA VAL A 246 -23.72 6.13 -2.57
C VAL A 246 -24.32 6.30 -1.18
N ILE A 247 -23.91 5.46 -0.25
CA ILE A 247 -24.11 5.65 1.18
C ILE A 247 -22.75 5.87 1.82
N ILE A 248 -22.67 6.87 2.71
CA ILE A 248 -21.44 7.24 3.40
C ILE A 248 -21.69 7.08 4.89
N ILE A 249 -20.84 6.32 5.55
CA ILE A 249 -20.93 6.03 6.99
C ILE A 249 -19.87 6.85 7.72
N GLY A 250 -20.31 7.84 8.48
CA GLY A 250 -19.49 8.79 9.22
C GLY A 250 -19.45 10.18 8.54
N ALA A 251 -19.82 11.22 9.30
CA ALA A 251 -19.82 12.60 8.86
C ALA A 251 -18.60 13.41 9.38
N GLY A 252 -17.45 12.75 9.49
CA GLY A 252 -16.17 13.42 9.66
C GLY A 252 -15.61 13.96 8.34
N ALA A 253 -14.41 14.51 8.35
CA ALA A 253 -13.79 15.15 7.18
C ALA A 253 -13.86 14.33 5.89
N ALA A 254 -13.55 13.02 5.96
CA ALA A 254 -13.59 12.14 4.79
C ALA A 254 -15.03 11.93 4.28
N GLY A 255 -15.98 11.74 5.20
CA GLY A 255 -17.39 11.54 4.84
C GLY A 255 -18.03 12.79 4.25
N LEU A 256 -17.80 13.93 4.85
CA LEU A 256 -18.33 15.23 4.40
C LEU A 256 -17.81 15.57 2.99
N VAL A 257 -16.51 15.46 2.76
CA VAL A 257 -15.92 15.68 1.42
C VAL A 257 -16.48 14.69 0.39
N SER A 258 -16.61 13.41 0.76
CA SER A 258 -17.20 12.40 -0.12
C SER A 258 -18.66 12.70 -0.47
N ALA A 259 -19.44 13.12 0.53
CA ALA A 259 -20.85 13.50 0.35
C ALA A 259 -21.00 14.73 -0.55
N TYR A 260 -20.17 15.74 -0.33
CA TYR A 260 -20.13 16.95 -1.16
C TYR A 260 -19.84 16.61 -2.63
N ILE A 261 -18.76 15.84 -2.89
CA ILE A 261 -18.36 15.46 -4.25
C ILE A 261 -19.46 14.63 -4.92
N ALA A 262 -20.04 13.67 -4.20
CA ALA A 262 -21.12 12.84 -4.74
C ALA A 262 -22.38 13.66 -5.05
N ALA A 263 -22.71 14.66 -4.24
CA ALA A 263 -23.82 15.58 -4.48
C ALA A 263 -23.58 16.47 -5.72
N VAL A 264 -22.37 16.98 -5.90
CA VAL A 264 -21.99 17.79 -7.08
C VAL A 264 -22.22 17.05 -8.39
N VAL A 265 -21.94 15.75 -8.44
CA VAL A 265 -22.22 14.90 -9.61
C VAL A 265 -23.67 14.39 -9.66
N ARG A 266 -24.54 14.93 -8.81
CA ARG A 266 -25.99 14.62 -8.72
C ARG A 266 -26.28 13.16 -8.41
N ALA A 267 -25.40 12.48 -7.66
CA ALA A 267 -25.68 11.16 -7.15
C ALA A 267 -26.74 11.22 -6.04
N LYS A 268 -27.58 10.19 -5.91
CA LYS A 268 -28.51 10.05 -4.78
C LYS A 268 -27.69 9.55 -3.58
N VAL A 269 -27.40 10.45 -2.63
CA VAL A 269 -26.46 10.24 -1.51
C VAL A 269 -27.21 10.23 -0.18
N THR A 270 -26.85 9.28 0.68
CA THR A 270 -27.19 9.31 2.12
C THR A 270 -25.91 9.32 2.93
N LEU A 271 -25.79 10.28 3.84
CA LEU A 271 -24.74 10.41 4.85
C LEU A 271 -25.30 9.97 6.20
N ILE A 272 -24.60 9.06 6.89
CA ILE A 272 -25.04 8.52 8.17
C ILE A 272 -24.02 8.91 9.24
N GLU A 273 -24.50 9.50 10.34
CA GLU A 273 -23.65 9.87 11.47
C GLU A 273 -24.24 9.34 12.77
N THR A 274 -23.40 8.82 13.64
CA THR A 274 -23.80 8.27 14.94
C THR A 274 -23.71 9.30 16.07
N ARG A 275 -22.81 10.27 15.95
CA ARG A 275 -22.49 11.29 16.95
C ARG A 275 -22.77 12.69 16.40
N GLU A 276 -21.73 13.49 16.25
CA GLU A 276 -21.80 14.89 15.86
C GLU A 276 -21.24 15.10 14.45
N MET A 277 -21.92 15.91 13.68
CA MET A 277 -21.46 16.36 12.37
C MET A 277 -20.08 17.03 12.48
N GLY A 278 -19.25 16.92 11.45
CA GLY A 278 -17.87 17.38 11.46
C GLY A 278 -16.87 16.36 12.01
N GLY A 279 -17.38 15.39 12.77
CA GLY A 279 -16.60 14.28 13.35
C GLY A 279 -15.42 14.75 14.19
N ASP A 280 -14.37 13.95 14.24
CA ASP A 280 -13.19 14.18 15.06
C ASP A 280 -12.48 15.51 14.70
N CYS A 281 -12.36 15.85 13.43
CA CYS A 281 -11.64 17.04 12.98
C CYS A 281 -12.24 18.33 13.54
N LEU A 282 -13.56 18.50 13.45
CA LEU A 282 -14.25 19.69 13.93
C LEU A 282 -14.31 19.74 15.45
N ASN A 283 -14.71 18.62 16.08
CA ASN A 283 -15.15 18.64 17.47
C ASN A 283 -13.99 18.34 18.45
N TYR A 284 -13.02 17.50 18.06
CA TYR A 284 -12.02 16.98 19.00
C TYR A 284 -10.56 17.10 18.51
N GLY A 285 -10.34 17.23 17.19
CA GLY A 285 -9.02 17.12 16.56
C GLY A 285 -8.49 18.46 16.05
N CYS A 286 -8.54 18.63 14.73
CA CYS A 286 -7.83 19.73 14.03
C CYS A 286 -8.27 21.12 14.47
N VAL A 287 -9.57 21.37 14.57
CA VAL A 287 -10.09 22.71 14.87
C VAL A 287 -9.72 23.14 16.29
N PRO A 288 -10.04 22.37 17.35
CA PRO A 288 -9.68 22.77 18.71
C PRO A 288 -8.17 22.78 18.93
N SER A 289 -7.40 21.83 18.39
CA SER A 289 -5.94 21.81 18.57
C SER A 289 -5.28 23.02 17.92
N LYS A 290 -5.68 23.39 16.69
CA LYS A 290 -5.11 24.57 16.01
C LYS A 290 -5.52 25.89 16.70
N ALA A 291 -6.72 25.93 17.28
CA ALA A 291 -7.12 27.07 18.11
C ALA A 291 -6.27 27.20 19.38
N LEU A 292 -5.96 26.08 20.07
CA LEU A 292 -5.07 26.04 21.22
C LEU A 292 -3.65 26.45 20.81
N ILE A 293 -3.08 25.84 19.76
CA ILE A 293 -1.75 26.14 19.23
C ILE A 293 -1.60 27.62 18.93
N LYS A 294 -2.63 28.24 18.33
CA LYS A 294 -2.60 29.68 18.04
C LYS A 294 -2.47 30.51 19.30
N SER A 295 -3.26 30.22 20.34
CA SER A 295 -3.17 30.91 21.62
C SER A 295 -1.80 30.71 22.32
N ALA A 296 -1.32 29.46 22.33
CA ALA A 296 -0.01 29.10 22.88
C ALA A 296 1.14 29.79 22.12
N LYS A 297 1.04 29.86 20.78
CA LYS A 297 2.01 30.57 19.94
C LYS A 297 2.06 32.06 20.26
N VAL A 298 0.92 32.70 20.42
CA VAL A 298 0.87 34.15 20.77
C VAL A 298 1.49 34.37 22.16
N ALA A 299 1.14 33.56 23.17
CA ALA A 299 1.72 33.65 24.49
C ALA A 299 3.26 33.48 24.46
N HIS A 300 3.75 32.53 23.67
CA HIS A 300 5.19 32.30 23.49
C HIS A 300 5.88 33.47 22.77
N GLN A 301 5.26 34.05 21.75
CA GLN A 301 5.81 35.21 21.04
C GLN A 301 5.90 36.45 21.93
N ILE A 302 4.94 36.66 22.83
CA ILE A 302 4.99 37.77 23.81
C ILE A 302 6.17 37.57 24.77
N LYS A 303 6.40 36.33 25.25
CA LYS A 303 7.55 36.01 26.12
C LYS A 303 8.89 36.19 25.44
N GLN A 304 8.98 36.07 24.12
CA GLN A 304 10.20 36.15 23.32
C GLN A 304 10.23 37.39 22.42
N ALA A 305 9.48 38.43 22.75
CA ALA A 305 9.35 39.64 21.93
C ALA A 305 10.72 40.40 21.79
N ASP A 306 11.64 40.21 22.72
CA ASP A 306 12.98 40.75 22.68
C ASP A 306 13.80 40.32 21.47
N ARG A 307 13.56 39.11 20.97
CA ARG A 307 14.19 38.61 19.73
C ARG A 307 13.79 39.44 18.49
N PHE A 308 12.73 40.19 18.59
CA PHE A 308 12.20 41.06 17.51
C PHE A 308 12.40 42.55 17.84
N GLY A 309 13.21 42.89 18.87
CA GLY A 309 13.46 44.28 19.29
C GLY A 309 12.29 44.91 20.06
N LEU A 310 11.35 44.12 20.59
CA LEU A 310 10.22 44.54 21.39
C LEU A 310 10.45 44.15 22.86
N GLU A 311 9.74 44.80 23.79
CA GLU A 311 9.84 44.41 25.20
C GLU A 311 9.16 43.08 25.44
N ALA A 312 9.90 42.09 25.95
CA ALA A 312 9.39 40.80 26.37
C ALA A 312 8.59 40.95 27.67
N SER A 313 7.46 40.28 27.77
CA SER A 313 6.65 40.25 28.97
C SER A 313 6.03 38.88 29.23
N ASN A 314 5.71 38.58 30.49
CA ASN A 314 4.96 37.39 30.84
C ASN A 314 3.44 37.66 30.61
N PRO A 315 2.79 37.10 29.63
CA PRO A 315 1.39 37.34 29.41
C PRO A 315 0.54 36.79 30.55
N SER A 316 -0.26 37.65 31.16
CA SER A 316 -1.30 37.25 32.11
C SER A 316 -2.55 36.82 31.31
N PHE A 317 -3.04 35.60 31.56
CA PHE A 317 -4.22 35.08 30.90
C PHE A 317 -5.01 34.14 31.80
N SER A 318 -6.30 34.04 31.57
CA SER A 318 -7.14 32.98 32.14
C SER A 318 -7.18 31.83 31.14
N PHE A 319 -6.89 30.62 31.57
CA PHE A 319 -6.96 29.43 30.75
C PHE A 319 -8.41 29.15 30.33
N ASN A 320 -9.39 29.44 31.19
CA ASN A 320 -10.80 29.36 30.86
C ASN A 320 -11.14 30.21 29.60
N ARG A 321 -10.59 31.44 29.50
CA ARG A 321 -10.80 32.29 28.30
C ARG A 321 -10.16 31.67 27.03
N VAL A 322 -9.05 30.97 27.17
CA VAL A 322 -8.45 30.23 26.05
C VAL A 322 -9.37 29.08 25.61
N MET A 323 -9.91 28.35 26.58
CA MET A 323 -10.86 27.25 26.29
C MET A 323 -12.17 27.77 25.70
N GLN A 324 -12.71 28.86 26.22
CA GLN A 324 -13.90 29.54 25.63
C GLN A 324 -13.66 29.92 24.17
N ARG A 325 -12.49 30.49 23.87
CA ARG A 325 -12.14 30.86 22.50
C ARG A 325 -12.10 29.61 21.60
N ILE A 326 -11.60 28.46 22.09
CA ILE A 326 -11.60 27.20 21.33
C ILE A 326 -13.01 26.79 20.95
N HIS A 327 -13.94 26.79 21.94
CA HIS A 327 -15.33 26.48 21.68
C HIS A 327 -16.02 27.47 20.74
N GLN A 328 -15.68 28.78 20.82
CA GLN A 328 -16.16 29.76 19.86
C GLN A 328 -15.69 29.49 18.44
N VAL A 329 -14.44 29.03 18.26
CA VAL A 329 -13.92 28.68 16.94
C VAL A 329 -14.64 27.43 16.39
N ILE A 330 -14.87 26.42 17.23
CA ILE A 330 -15.66 25.24 16.84
C ILE A 330 -17.07 25.69 16.40
N ALA A 331 -17.77 26.48 17.23
CA ALA A 331 -19.10 26.95 16.93
C ALA A 331 -19.17 27.81 15.66
N ALA A 332 -18.12 28.58 15.35
CA ALA A 332 -18.07 29.40 14.14
C ALA A 332 -17.89 28.54 12.87
N ILE A 333 -17.26 27.37 12.96
CA ILE A 333 -17.03 26.48 11.84
C ILE A 333 -18.18 25.47 11.68
N ALA A 334 -18.81 25.04 12.76
CA ALA A 334 -19.86 24.01 12.78
C ALA A 334 -20.98 24.19 11.73
N PRO A 335 -21.46 25.41 11.40
CA PRO A 335 -22.48 25.59 10.36
C PRO A 335 -22.04 25.09 8.97
N HIS A 336 -20.73 25.09 8.68
CA HIS A 336 -20.20 24.59 7.41
C HIS A 336 -20.29 23.08 7.29
N ASP A 337 -20.38 22.35 8.39
CA ASP A 337 -20.45 20.90 8.46
C ASP A 337 -21.82 20.41 8.96
N SER A 338 -22.83 21.32 9.04
CA SER A 338 -24.13 21.03 9.63
C SER A 338 -25.03 20.15 8.75
N ILE A 339 -26.04 19.54 9.36
CA ILE A 339 -27.07 18.74 8.69
C ILE A 339 -27.79 19.59 7.63
N GLU A 340 -28.20 20.80 8.01
CA GLU A 340 -28.96 21.73 7.15
C GLU A 340 -28.17 22.09 5.89
N ARG A 341 -26.88 22.34 6.04
CA ARG A 341 -26.01 22.60 4.88
C ARG A 341 -25.97 21.41 3.93
N TYR A 342 -25.73 20.18 4.43
CA TYR A 342 -25.64 19.01 3.57
C TYR A 342 -26.98 18.66 2.93
N GLN A 343 -28.10 18.85 3.65
CA GLN A 343 -29.43 18.72 3.08
C GLN A 343 -29.69 19.75 1.96
N SER A 344 -29.23 21.00 2.13
CA SER A 344 -29.33 22.00 1.07
C SER A 344 -28.52 21.68 -0.18
N LEU A 345 -27.48 20.86 -0.04
CA LEU A 345 -26.68 20.32 -1.15
C LEU A 345 -27.31 19.08 -1.82
N GLY A 346 -28.47 18.60 -1.33
CA GLY A 346 -29.17 17.43 -1.86
C GLY A 346 -28.69 16.09 -1.27
N VAL A 347 -27.96 16.13 -0.14
CA VAL A 347 -27.56 14.92 0.61
C VAL A 347 -28.62 14.63 1.67
N GLU A 348 -29.14 13.41 1.70
CA GLU A 348 -29.95 12.94 2.82
C GLU A 348 -29.02 12.65 4.01
N VAL A 349 -29.26 13.26 5.15
CA VAL A 349 -28.50 13.01 6.38
C VAL A 349 -29.36 12.24 7.37
N LEU A 350 -28.88 11.09 7.83
CA LEU A 350 -29.54 10.24 8.81
C LEU A 350 -28.66 10.11 10.06
N GLN A 351 -29.25 10.35 11.21
CA GLN A 351 -28.62 10.07 12.49
C GLN A 351 -28.93 8.64 12.94
N GLY A 352 -27.86 7.88 13.24
CA GLY A 352 -27.99 6.50 13.70
C GLY A 352 -26.74 5.67 13.52
N HIS A 353 -26.76 4.50 14.08
CA HIS A 353 -25.66 3.52 13.98
C HIS A 353 -25.84 2.62 12.77
N ALA A 354 -24.92 2.70 11.81
CA ALA A 354 -24.94 1.88 10.60
C ALA A 354 -24.26 0.54 10.79
N LYS A 355 -24.95 -0.56 10.45
CA LYS A 355 -24.42 -1.91 10.43
C LYS A 355 -24.52 -2.51 9.05
N LEU A 356 -23.39 -2.87 8.44
CA LEU A 356 -23.35 -3.56 7.16
C LEU A 356 -23.88 -4.98 7.30
N THR A 357 -24.95 -5.33 6.57
CA THR A 357 -25.54 -6.66 6.53
C THR A 357 -25.20 -7.41 5.22
N SER A 358 -24.77 -6.67 4.19
CA SER A 358 -24.20 -7.23 2.97
C SER A 358 -23.29 -6.19 2.30
N PRO A 359 -22.57 -6.52 1.21
CA PRO A 359 -21.79 -5.55 0.44
C PRO A 359 -22.59 -4.37 -0.12
N TRP A 360 -23.92 -4.50 -0.17
CA TRP A 360 -24.82 -3.50 -0.74
C TRP A 360 -25.95 -3.07 0.20
N LYS A 361 -26.04 -3.63 1.39
CA LYS A 361 -27.16 -3.42 2.32
C LYS A 361 -26.65 -3.12 3.70
N LEU A 362 -27.31 -2.17 4.35
CA LEU A 362 -27.03 -1.83 5.74
C LEU A 362 -28.33 -1.53 6.48
N ASP A 363 -28.27 -1.74 7.79
CA ASP A 363 -29.30 -1.40 8.75
C ASP A 363 -28.82 -0.18 9.55
N ILE A 364 -29.68 0.81 9.72
CA ILE A 364 -29.41 2.03 10.48
C ILE A 364 -30.31 1.99 11.72
N THR A 365 -29.72 1.84 12.91
CA THR A 365 -30.45 1.90 14.17
C THR A 365 -30.47 3.34 14.67
N HIS A 366 -31.66 3.93 14.77
CA HIS A 366 -31.88 5.27 15.29
C HIS A 366 -31.90 5.31 16.81
N ALA A 367 -31.86 6.51 17.39
CA ALA A 367 -31.86 6.72 18.85
C ALA A 367 -33.13 6.18 19.54
N ASP A 368 -34.26 6.14 18.85
CA ASP A 368 -35.54 5.57 19.32
C ASP A 368 -35.61 4.04 19.19
N GLY A 369 -34.55 3.40 18.71
CA GLY A 369 -34.50 1.95 18.50
C GLY A 369 -35.12 1.49 17.17
N SER A 370 -35.69 2.38 16.36
CA SER A 370 -36.19 2.05 15.03
C SER A 370 -35.04 1.70 14.08
N ILE A 371 -35.31 0.84 13.09
CA ILE A 371 -34.32 0.40 12.13
C ILE A 371 -34.74 0.81 10.71
N THR A 372 -33.94 1.61 10.07
CA THR A 372 -34.06 1.92 8.64
C THR A 372 -33.10 1.04 7.84
N GLN A 373 -33.60 0.34 6.83
CA GLN A 373 -32.80 -0.51 5.97
C GLN A 373 -32.64 0.13 4.59
N LEU A 374 -31.41 0.28 4.15
CA LEU A 374 -31.09 0.87 2.83
C LEU A 374 -30.15 -0.02 2.03
N THR A 375 -30.32 0.07 0.71
CA THR A 375 -29.41 -0.55 -0.26
C THR A 375 -28.68 0.51 -1.07
N SER A 376 -27.39 0.25 -1.37
CA SER A 376 -26.57 1.17 -2.16
C SER A 376 -25.70 0.46 -3.17
N ARG A 377 -25.48 1.12 -4.30
CA ARG A 377 -24.52 0.67 -5.31
C ARG A 377 -23.10 0.68 -4.79
N SER A 378 -22.76 1.70 -4.00
CA SER A 378 -21.45 1.87 -3.37
C SER A 378 -21.61 2.34 -1.93
N ILE A 379 -20.77 1.86 -1.03
CA ILE A 379 -20.73 2.26 0.38
C ILE A 379 -19.33 2.74 0.69
N ILE A 380 -19.24 3.95 1.25
CA ILE A 380 -18.00 4.55 1.73
C ILE A 380 -17.98 4.43 3.25
N ILE A 381 -16.97 3.77 3.81
CA ILE A 381 -16.76 3.65 5.25
C ILE A 381 -15.79 4.76 5.65
N ALA A 382 -16.30 5.78 6.34
CA ALA A 382 -15.56 6.96 6.79
C ALA A 382 -15.73 7.17 8.31
N THR A 383 -15.73 6.08 9.07
CA THR A 383 -16.09 6.03 10.49
C THR A 383 -15.05 6.64 11.44
N GLY A 384 -13.91 7.11 10.91
CA GLY A 384 -12.84 7.69 11.71
C GLY A 384 -12.15 6.68 12.61
N ALA A 385 -11.57 7.17 13.69
CA ALA A 385 -10.90 6.39 14.72
C ALA A 385 -11.20 6.97 16.11
N ALA A 386 -11.04 6.19 17.14
CA ALA A 386 -11.04 6.65 18.53
C ALA A 386 -9.62 6.65 19.10
N PRO A 387 -9.33 7.52 20.08
CA PRO A 387 -8.06 7.49 20.78
C PRO A 387 -7.80 6.11 21.40
N PHE A 388 -6.61 5.57 21.17
CA PHE A 388 -6.19 4.34 21.84
C PHE A 388 -5.80 4.62 23.28
N VAL A 389 -6.46 3.97 24.21
CA VAL A 389 -6.12 4.02 25.64
C VAL A 389 -5.45 2.69 26.01
N PRO A 390 -4.16 2.73 26.42
CA PRO A 390 -3.47 1.51 26.81
C PRO A 390 -4.05 0.91 28.10
N ALA A 391 -4.04 -0.41 28.21
CA ALA A 391 -4.41 -1.10 29.46
C ALA A 391 -3.29 -0.94 30.49
N LEU A 392 -3.20 0.25 31.10
CA LEU A 392 -2.19 0.60 32.09
C LEU A 392 -2.74 0.39 33.51
N PRO A 393 -2.08 -0.42 34.35
CA PRO A 393 -2.49 -0.60 35.74
C PRO A 393 -2.65 0.74 36.46
N GLY A 394 -3.78 0.94 37.13
CA GLY A 394 -4.09 2.16 37.89
C GLY A 394 -4.68 3.31 37.08
N LEU A 395 -4.79 3.21 35.75
CA LEU A 395 -5.25 4.30 34.89
C LEU A 395 -6.70 4.71 35.20
N ASP A 396 -7.56 3.76 35.44
CA ASP A 396 -8.98 4.01 35.75
C ASP A 396 -9.19 4.79 37.06
N THR A 397 -8.33 4.53 38.06
CA THR A 397 -8.38 5.22 39.36
C THR A 397 -7.69 6.59 39.33
N THR A 398 -6.63 6.72 38.55
CA THR A 398 -5.90 7.98 38.39
C THR A 398 -6.69 9.00 37.55
N GLY A 399 -7.51 8.50 36.62
CA GLY A 399 -8.20 9.29 35.64
C GLY A 399 -7.24 9.85 34.57
N TYR A 400 -7.76 9.98 33.36
CA TYR A 400 -7.00 10.43 32.20
C TYR A 400 -7.83 11.31 31.25
N LEU A 401 -7.10 11.96 30.34
CA LEU A 401 -7.66 12.74 29.26
C LEU A 401 -7.28 12.05 27.93
N THR A 402 -8.21 12.12 26.99
CA THR A 402 -7.91 11.78 25.56
C THR A 402 -8.16 13.02 24.72
N SER A 403 -7.77 13.00 23.44
CA SER A 403 -8.11 14.05 22.50
C SER A 403 -9.63 14.35 22.46
N ASP A 404 -10.46 13.32 22.64
CA ASP A 404 -11.92 13.46 22.61
C ASP A 404 -12.49 14.10 23.88
N THR A 405 -11.86 13.90 25.03
CA THR A 405 -12.37 14.36 26.33
C THR A 405 -11.73 15.62 26.86
N LEU A 406 -10.56 15.98 26.34
CA LEU A 406 -9.74 17.11 26.79
C LEU A 406 -10.49 18.43 26.81
N TRP A 407 -11.17 18.74 25.70
CA TRP A 407 -11.78 20.05 25.48
C TRP A 407 -12.92 20.36 26.40
N GLU A 408 -13.73 19.37 26.74
CA GLU A 408 -14.86 19.55 27.68
C GLU A 408 -14.40 19.46 29.13
N LYS A 409 -13.49 18.52 29.47
CA LYS A 409 -13.02 18.38 30.85
C LYS A 409 -12.21 19.58 31.36
N LEU A 410 -11.47 20.27 30.47
CA LEU A 410 -10.69 21.45 30.84
C LEU A 410 -11.41 22.78 30.56
N ARG A 411 -12.66 22.74 30.12
CA ARG A 411 -13.43 23.90 29.65
C ARG A 411 -13.53 25.02 30.67
N TYR A 412 -13.69 24.68 31.96
CA TYR A 412 -13.95 25.63 33.03
C TYR A 412 -12.73 25.84 33.95
N GLU A 413 -11.60 25.28 33.62
CA GLU A 413 -10.37 25.42 34.41
C GLU A 413 -9.78 26.83 34.20
N ASP A 414 -9.49 27.53 35.30
CA ASP A 414 -8.88 28.87 35.25
C ASP A 414 -7.39 28.83 34.92
N LYS A 415 -6.72 27.72 35.22
CA LYS A 415 -5.30 27.50 34.98
C LYS A 415 -5.09 26.20 34.19
N PRO A 416 -4.07 26.15 33.30
CA PRO A 416 -3.73 24.88 32.67
C PRO A 416 -3.25 23.87 33.74
N PRO A 417 -3.32 22.56 33.47
CA PRO A 417 -2.78 21.55 34.36
C PRO A 417 -1.34 21.90 34.75
N GLN A 418 -1.02 21.95 36.04
CA GLN A 418 0.31 22.33 36.50
C GLN A 418 1.37 21.34 36.02
N ARG A 419 1.07 20.03 36.13
CA ARG A 419 1.91 18.94 35.64
C ARG A 419 1.08 18.07 34.68
N LEU A 420 1.64 17.78 33.52
CA LEU A 420 0.96 17.02 32.49
C LEU A 420 1.89 15.97 31.91
N VAL A 421 1.49 14.72 31.96
CA VAL A 421 2.17 13.62 31.27
C VAL A 421 1.39 13.28 30.01
N ILE A 422 2.08 13.21 28.88
CA ILE A 422 1.50 12.83 27.58
C ILE A 422 2.15 11.51 27.14
N LEU A 423 1.31 10.49 26.95
CA LEU A 423 1.72 9.19 26.44
C LEU A 423 1.59 9.17 24.92
N GLY A 424 2.71 8.97 24.24
CA GLY A 424 2.83 8.88 22.79
C GLY A 424 3.52 10.08 22.15
N GLY A 425 4.44 9.77 21.23
CA GLY A 425 5.26 10.74 20.48
C GLY A 425 4.77 11.00 19.07
N GLY A 426 3.49 10.73 18.80
CA GLY A 426 2.85 11.06 17.51
C GLY A 426 2.52 12.55 17.36
N PRO A 427 2.00 12.98 16.19
CA PRO A 427 1.71 14.40 15.90
C PRO A 427 0.84 15.07 16.97
N ILE A 428 -0.27 14.41 17.37
CA ILE A 428 -1.20 14.95 18.38
C ILE A 428 -0.50 15.16 19.71
N GLY A 429 0.29 14.19 20.17
CA GLY A 429 1.04 14.28 21.41
C GLY A 429 2.05 15.44 21.39
N CYS A 430 2.79 15.59 20.29
CA CYS A 430 3.77 16.68 20.13
C CYS A 430 3.10 18.07 20.09
N GLU A 431 1.98 18.22 19.36
CA GLU A 431 1.23 19.48 19.28
C GLU A 431 0.68 19.90 20.65
N LEU A 432 0.09 18.97 21.39
CA LEU A 432 -0.45 19.22 22.73
C LEU A 432 0.66 19.49 23.73
N ALA A 433 1.75 18.70 23.72
CA ALA A 433 2.89 18.91 24.61
C ALA A 433 3.46 20.32 24.50
N GLN A 434 3.71 20.77 23.27
CA GLN A 434 4.22 22.11 23.02
C GLN A 434 3.23 23.20 23.47
N SER A 435 1.96 23.00 23.17
CA SER A 435 0.93 24.00 23.47
C SER A 435 0.76 24.20 24.98
N PHE A 436 0.68 23.12 25.75
CA PHE A 436 0.56 23.20 27.19
C PHE A 436 1.84 23.72 27.87
N ALA A 437 3.01 23.35 27.39
CA ALA A 437 4.27 23.89 27.89
C ALA A 437 4.35 25.41 27.69
N ARG A 438 4.02 25.90 26.52
CA ARG A 438 3.97 27.35 26.21
C ARG A 438 2.96 28.11 27.07
N LEU A 439 1.88 27.45 27.48
CA LEU A 439 0.85 28.00 28.38
C LEU A 439 1.19 27.83 29.87
N GLY A 440 2.36 27.25 30.21
CA GLY A 440 2.89 27.24 31.57
C GLY A 440 2.79 25.89 32.31
N SER A 441 2.32 24.84 31.66
CA SER A 441 2.34 23.48 32.22
C SER A 441 3.75 22.90 32.22
N GLN A 442 4.12 22.13 33.26
CA GLN A 442 5.29 21.26 33.27
C GLN A 442 4.94 19.97 32.55
N VAL A 443 5.41 19.86 31.32
CA VAL A 443 5.02 18.72 30.44
C VAL A 443 6.12 17.69 30.36
N THR A 444 5.77 16.41 30.58
CA THR A 444 6.61 15.26 30.26
C THR A 444 5.94 14.44 29.16
N GLN A 445 6.62 14.24 28.05
CA GLN A 445 6.17 13.38 26.95
C GLN A 445 6.92 12.06 26.97
N VAL A 446 6.19 10.96 27.00
CA VAL A 446 6.73 9.59 27.08
C VAL A 446 6.43 8.86 25.77
N GLU A 447 7.45 8.36 25.10
CA GLU A 447 7.35 7.58 23.86
C GLU A 447 8.12 6.26 24.02
N MET A 448 7.43 5.15 23.78
CA MET A 448 8.01 3.80 23.88
C MET A 448 9.05 3.50 22.80
N LEU A 449 8.97 4.17 21.66
CA LEU A 449 9.92 4.01 20.58
C LEU A 449 11.12 4.95 20.75
N ASN A 450 12.18 4.68 20.00
CA ASN A 450 13.46 5.39 20.11
C ASN A 450 13.42 6.85 19.63
N ARG A 451 12.30 7.31 19.04
CA ARG A 451 12.14 8.69 18.57
C ARG A 451 10.69 9.11 18.48
N LEU A 452 10.45 10.39 18.59
CA LEU A 452 9.15 10.99 18.29
C LEU A 452 8.86 10.90 16.78
N MET A 453 7.61 11.07 16.37
CA MET A 453 7.21 11.13 14.95
C MET A 453 7.80 9.98 14.13
N ILE A 454 7.67 8.75 14.62
CA ILE A 454 8.34 7.54 14.07
C ILE A 454 8.07 7.30 12.57
N ARG A 455 6.95 7.83 12.03
CA ARG A 455 6.58 7.70 10.62
C ARG A 455 7.24 8.71 9.71
N GLU A 456 7.82 9.76 10.29
CA GLU A 456 8.51 10.82 9.56
C GLU A 456 10.00 10.50 9.40
N ASP A 457 10.71 11.30 8.61
CA ASP A 457 12.16 11.20 8.45
C ASP A 457 12.88 11.47 9.77
N VAL A 458 14.09 10.90 9.92
CA VAL A 458 14.86 11.02 11.16
C VAL A 458 15.19 12.47 11.49
N GLU A 459 15.51 13.28 10.48
CA GLU A 459 15.80 14.71 10.62
C GLU A 459 14.58 15.48 11.14
N VAL A 460 13.38 15.15 10.67
CA VAL A 460 12.13 15.76 11.15
C VAL A 460 11.87 15.39 12.62
N SER A 461 12.08 14.12 12.96
CA SER A 461 11.94 13.62 14.32
C SER A 461 12.88 14.37 15.29
N GLN A 462 14.14 14.54 14.90
CA GLN A 462 15.14 15.25 15.69
C GLN A 462 14.77 16.73 15.86
N PHE A 463 14.38 17.39 14.77
CA PHE A 463 13.93 18.80 14.80
C PHE A 463 12.74 19.00 15.75
N VAL A 464 11.75 18.11 15.72
CA VAL A 464 10.57 18.19 16.60
C VAL A 464 10.98 17.99 18.05
N LYS A 465 11.88 17.02 18.35
CA LYS A 465 12.38 16.76 19.70
C LYS A 465 13.10 18.00 20.27
N GLU A 466 14.00 18.59 19.48
CA GLU A 466 14.75 19.80 19.89
C GLU A 466 13.81 20.99 20.13
N ALA A 467 12.81 21.19 19.25
CA ALA A 467 11.83 22.25 19.42
C ALA A 467 10.98 22.10 20.69
N LEU A 468 10.57 20.87 21.02
CA LEU A 468 9.81 20.57 22.24
C LEU A 468 10.67 20.81 23.50
N GLN A 469 11.92 20.34 23.48
CA GLN A 469 12.85 20.54 24.57
C GLN A 469 13.19 22.04 24.81
N HIS A 470 13.32 22.80 23.71
CA HIS A 470 13.50 24.26 23.78
C HIS A 470 12.28 24.95 24.41
N ASP A 471 11.07 24.45 24.20
CA ASP A 471 9.84 24.96 24.83
C ASP A 471 9.64 24.41 26.27
N GLY A 472 10.60 23.67 26.82
CA GLY A 472 10.58 23.18 28.20
C GLY A 472 9.87 21.83 28.39
N VAL A 473 9.58 21.10 27.32
CA VAL A 473 9.00 19.74 27.41
C VAL A 473 10.10 18.73 27.76
N LYS A 474 9.91 17.96 28.82
CA LYS A 474 10.77 16.80 29.12
C LYS A 474 10.37 15.64 28.20
N VAL A 475 11.24 15.29 27.25
CA VAL A 475 10.99 14.22 26.28
C VAL A 475 11.73 12.95 26.70
N LEU A 476 10.99 11.86 26.92
CA LEU A 476 11.48 10.53 27.27
C LEU A 476 11.17 9.59 26.10
N THR A 477 12.17 9.27 25.28
CA THR A 477 12.11 8.23 24.25
C THR A 477 12.72 6.94 24.78
N ASP A 478 12.38 5.78 24.22
CA ASP A 478 12.73 4.44 24.72
C ASP A 478 12.19 4.18 26.16
N HIS A 479 11.06 4.81 26.51
CA HIS A 479 10.43 4.67 27.83
C HIS A 479 8.99 4.17 27.65
N THR A 480 8.65 3.12 28.38
CA THR A 480 7.30 2.53 28.36
C THR A 480 6.61 2.79 29.70
N ALA A 481 5.40 3.33 29.67
CA ALA A 481 4.58 3.47 30.87
C ALA A 481 4.20 2.08 31.40
N LEU A 482 4.51 1.83 32.68
CA LEU A 482 4.30 0.55 33.33
C LEU A 482 3.06 0.55 34.24
N SER A 483 2.90 1.58 35.05
CA SER A 483 1.78 1.73 35.99
C SER A 483 1.56 3.21 36.33
N CYS A 484 0.40 3.53 36.87
CA CYS A 484 0.11 4.85 37.42
C CYS A 484 -0.77 4.74 38.67
N GLY A 485 -0.79 5.80 39.47
CA GLY A 485 -1.57 5.81 40.68
C GLY A 485 -1.71 7.18 41.32
N VAL A 486 -2.42 7.21 42.43
CA VAL A 486 -2.62 8.41 43.25
C VAL A 486 -2.04 8.14 44.64
N THR A 487 -1.18 9.01 45.11
CA THR A 487 -0.66 9.01 46.48
C THR A 487 -1.28 10.17 47.21
N LYS A 488 -1.78 9.95 48.44
CA LYS A 488 -2.28 11.01 49.31
C LYS A 488 -1.16 11.41 50.25
N LEU A 489 -0.63 12.61 50.06
CA LEU A 489 0.36 13.22 50.92
C LEU A 489 -0.22 14.49 51.54
N GLU A 490 -0.33 14.53 52.91
CA GLU A 490 -0.78 15.70 53.67
C GLU A 490 -2.07 16.38 53.19
N GLY A 491 -3.05 15.56 52.78
CA GLY A 491 -4.33 16.07 52.28
C GLY A 491 -4.39 16.45 50.79
N ASN A 492 -3.25 16.41 50.09
CA ASN A 492 -3.18 16.59 48.65
C ASN A 492 -3.09 15.24 47.91
N GLU A 493 -3.84 15.09 46.83
CA GLU A 493 -3.72 13.97 45.90
C GLU A 493 -2.61 14.24 44.90
N ASP A 494 -1.56 13.45 44.94
CA ASP A 494 -0.47 13.52 43.95
C ASP A 494 -0.52 12.31 43.00
N LYS A 495 -0.57 12.57 41.69
CA LYS A 495 -0.62 11.55 40.65
C LYS A 495 0.79 11.25 40.16
N TRP A 496 1.11 9.99 40.02
CA TRP A 496 2.38 9.50 39.56
C TRP A 496 2.25 8.54 38.37
N LEU A 497 3.27 8.45 37.56
CA LEU A 497 3.46 7.51 36.47
C LEU A 497 4.83 6.86 36.59
N GLU A 498 4.87 5.55 36.55
CA GLU A 498 6.07 4.73 36.45
C GLU A 498 6.39 4.47 34.96
N VAL A 499 7.63 4.69 34.56
CA VAL A 499 8.11 4.54 33.17
C VAL A 499 9.42 3.76 33.16
#